data_b58b92b41dd7651d7985e8009a930803
#
_entry.id   b58b92b41dd7651d7985e8009a930803
#
_cell.length_a   1.000
_cell.length_b   1.000
_cell.length_c   1.000
_cell.angle_alpha   90.00
_cell.angle_beta   90.00
_cell.angle_gamma   90.00
#
_symmetry.space_group_name_H-M   'P 1'
#
loop_
_entity.id
_entity.type
_entity.pdbx_description
1 polymer ?
#
loop_
_entity_poly.entity_id
_entity_poly.type
_entity_poly.pdbx_seq_one_letter_code
_entity_poly.pdbx_strand_id
1 'polypeptide(L)'
;GATGDICARGYAGMKGYWEDPEQTADTVDADGWLHSGDLGVMDDEGYVAVVGRLKDMIIRGGENIYPREIEEFLLTHPKIQDAAVVGVADEKFGEEVCVWVQLKENEEMSEEEIRAFCKEHIAYFKVPRYIQVVKEFPMTVTGKVQKFRIRELTEKELGLA
;
A
#
# COMPACT_ATOMS: atom_id res chain seq x y z
N GLY A 1 -11.04 -0.72 -17.14
CA GLY A 1 -11.59 -1.90 -16.45
C GLY A 1 -11.79 -1.63 -14.94
N ALA A 2 -12.52 -2.52 -14.26
CA ALA A 2 -12.66 -2.44 -12.80
C ALA A 2 -11.40 -3.03 -12.12
N THR A 3 -11.06 -2.49 -10.95
CA THR A 3 -10.01 -3.07 -10.11
C THR A 3 -10.53 -4.37 -9.48
N GLY A 4 -9.73 -5.43 -9.54
CA GLY A 4 -10.05 -6.74 -8.97
C GLY A 4 -8.81 -7.50 -8.53
N ASP A 5 -9.02 -8.60 -7.77
CA ASP A 5 -7.94 -9.52 -7.40
C ASP A 5 -7.40 -10.23 -8.67
N ILE A 6 -6.10 -10.32 -8.77
CA ILE A 6 -5.44 -11.04 -9.87
C ILE A 6 -5.41 -12.52 -9.51
N CYS A 7 -6.25 -13.30 -10.21
CA CYS A 7 -6.33 -14.74 -10.04
C CYS A 7 -5.71 -15.48 -11.22
N ALA A 8 -5.07 -16.59 -10.97
CA ALA A 8 -4.48 -17.44 -11.99
C ALA A 8 -4.92 -18.90 -11.82
N ARG A 9 -5.19 -19.60 -12.94
CA ARG A 9 -5.50 -21.03 -12.95
C ARG A 9 -4.79 -21.72 -14.09
N GLY A 10 -4.20 -22.85 -13.85
CA GLY A 10 -3.53 -23.66 -14.86
C GLY A 10 -2.36 -24.45 -14.32
N TYR A 11 -1.59 -25.05 -15.21
CA TYR A 11 -0.47 -25.93 -14.87
C TYR A 11 0.70 -25.22 -14.17
N ALA A 12 0.79 -23.90 -14.27
CA ALA A 12 1.81 -23.09 -13.61
C ALA A 12 1.44 -22.73 -12.15
N GLY A 13 0.21 -23.02 -11.71
CA GLY A 13 -0.21 -22.80 -10.33
C GLY A 13 0.54 -23.72 -9.37
N MET A 14 0.86 -23.20 -8.16
CA MET A 14 1.46 -24.01 -7.11
C MET A 14 0.48 -25.10 -6.64
N LYS A 15 1.02 -26.21 -6.10
CA LYS A 15 0.21 -27.26 -5.48
C LYS A 15 -0.29 -26.89 -4.09
N GLY A 16 0.38 -25.98 -3.42
CA GLY A 16 0.10 -25.53 -2.07
C GLY A 16 1.36 -25.10 -1.33
N TYR A 17 1.16 -24.58 -0.12
CA TYR A 17 2.24 -24.31 0.82
C TYR A 17 2.71 -25.61 1.50
N TRP A 18 4.00 -25.68 1.81
CA TRP A 18 4.57 -26.85 2.45
C TRP A 18 4.05 -27.00 3.88
N GLU A 19 3.43 -28.16 4.16
CA GLU A 19 2.86 -28.48 5.48
C GLU A 19 1.86 -27.45 6.05
N ASP A 20 1.27 -26.59 5.17
CA ASP A 20 0.30 -25.57 5.55
C ASP A 20 -0.97 -25.67 4.69
N PRO A 21 -1.87 -26.59 5.03
CA PRO A 21 -3.12 -26.79 4.29
C PRO A 21 -4.12 -25.63 4.48
N GLU A 22 -4.05 -24.91 5.60
CA GLU A 22 -4.93 -23.78 5.89
C GLU A 22 -4.58 -22.60 4.98
N GLN A 23 -3.31 -22.18 4.93
CA GLN A 23 -2.87 -21.14 4.03
C GLN A 23 -3.04 -21.54 2.55
N THR A 24 -2.92 -22.84 2.25
CA THR A 24 -3.20 -23.35 0.90
C THR A 24 -4.65 -23.13 0.51
N ALA A 25 -5.61 -23.45 1.40
CA ALA A 25 -7.04 -23.28 1.14
C ALA A 25 -7.45 -21.81 1.03
N ASP A 26 -6.77 -20.92 1.77
CA ASP A 26 -6.99 -19.47 1.68
C ASP A 26 -6.46 -18.86 0.37
N THR A 27 -5.46 -19.52 -0.23
CA THR A 27 -4.79 -19.00 -1.44
C THR A 27 -5.27 -19.64 -2.72
N VAL A 28 -5.67 -20.92 -2.68
CA VAL A 28 -6.19 -21.66 -3.83
C VAL A 28 -7.63 -22.09 -3.50
N ASP A 29 -8.58 -21.53 -4.23
CA ASP A 29 -9.99 -21.84 -4.00
C ASP A 29 -10.39 -23.25 -4.48
N ALA A 30 -11.66 -23.64 -4.20
CA ALA A 30 -12.19 -24.95 -4.54
C ALA A 30 -12.24 -25.21 -6.06
N ASP A 31 -12.28 -24.17 -6.88
CA ASP A 31 -12.29 -24.24 -8.34
C ASP A 31 -10.87 -24.25 -8.95
N GLY A 32 -9.84 -24.19 -8.09
CA GLY A 32 -8.44 -24.20 -8.47
C GLY A 32 -7.88 -22.87 -8.95
N TRP A 33 -8.53 -21.74 -8.60
CA TRP A 33 -7.98 -20.42 -8.82
C TRP A 33 -7.02 -20.05 -7.69
N LEU A 34 -5.83 -19.64 -8.06
CA LEU A 34 -4.84 -19.09 -7.15
C LEU A 34 -5.06 -17.57 -7.05
N HIS A 35 -5.39 -17.10 -5.86
CA HIS A 35 -5.53 -15.69 -5.51
C HIS A 35 -4.14 -15.12 -5.19
N SER A 36 -3.64 -14.19 -6.02
CA SER A 36 -2.30 -13.62 -5.83
C SER A 36 -2.24 -12.67 -4.63
N GLY A 37 -3.39 -12.13 -4.22
CA GLY A 37 -3.49 -11.03 -3.26
C GLY A 37 -3.01 -9.69 -3.81
N ASP A 38 -2.67 -9.62 -5.10
CA ASP A 38 -2.38 -8.39 -5.80
C ASP A 38 -3.63 -7.91 -6.54
N LEU A 39 -3.87 -6.60 -6.50
CA LEU A 39 -4.97 -5.95 -7.20
C LEU A 39 -4.51 -5.44 -8.55
N GLY A 40 -5.32 -5.65 -9.57
CA GLY A 40 -5.03 -5.23 -10.94
C GLY A 40 -6.22 -4.67 -11.67
N VAL A 41 -5.92 -3.97 -12.75
CA VAL A 41 -6.88 -3.49 -13.75
C VAL A 41 -6.46 -4.08 -15.09
N MET A 42 -7.41 -4.73 -15.77
CA MET A 42 -7.18 -5.28 -17.11
C MET A 42 -7.74 -4.31 -18.17
N ASP A 43 -6.97 -4.03 -19.20
CA ASP A 43 -7.42 -3.27 -20.35
C ASP A 43 -8.12 -4.15 -21.38
N ASP A 44 -8.65 -3.53 -22.45
CA ASP A 44 -9.37 -4.23 -23.51
C ASP A 44 -8.46 -5.11 -24.40
N GLU A 45 -7.14 -4.93 -24.33
CA GLU A 45 -6.14 -5.73 -25.02
C GLU A 45 -5.66 -6.93 -24.17
N GLY A 46 -6.09 -7.01 -22.89
CA GLY A 46 -5.74 -8.08 -21.96
C GLY A 46 -4.48 -7.85 -21.16
N TYR A 47 -3.89 -6.64 -21.18
CA TYR A 47 -2.79 -6.30 -20.30
C TYR A 47 -3.30 -5.98 -18.90
N VAL A 48 -2.58 -6.48 -17.89
CA VAL A 48 -2.91 -6.26 -16.48
C VAL A 48 -1.91 -5.30 -15.86
N ALA A 49 -2.40 -4.16 -15.39
CA ALA A 49 -1.64 -3.25 -14.56
C ALA A 49 -1.88 -3.57 -13.08
N VAL A 50 -0.82 -3.85 -12.31
CA VAL A 50 -0.90 -4.07 -10.86
C VAL A 50 -1.02 -2.72 -10.16
N VAL A 51 -2.11 -2.51 -9.43
CA VAL A 51 -2.42 -1.25 -8.74
C VAL A 51 -2.15 -1.29 -7.24
N GLY A 52 -1.91 -2.47 -6.66
CA GLY A 52 -1.61 -2.60 -5.24
C GLY A 52 -1.76 -4.03 -4.72
N ARG A 53 -1.78 -4.15 -3.39
CA ARG A 53 -2.07 -5.40 -2.70
C ARG A 53 -3.39 -5.30 -1.96
N LEU A 54 -4.15 -6.38 -1.96
CA LEU A 54 -5.45 -6.44 -1.29
C LEU A 54 -5.33 -6.11 0.22
N LYS A 55 -4.35 -6.71 0.89
CA LYS A 55 -4.10 -6.51 2.32
C LYS A 55 -3.45 -5.18 2.70
N ASP A 56 -2.91 -4.45 1.72
CA ASP A 56 -2.32 -3.12 1.94
C ASP A 56 -3.33 -2.00 1.64
N MET A 57 -4.49 -2.34 1.05
CA MET A 57 -5.57 -1.39 0.76
C MET A 57 -6.08 -0.77 2.06
N ILE A 58 -6.21 0.53 2.07
CA ILE A 58 -6.69 1.31 3.20
C ILE A 58 -8.19 1.53 3.02
N ILE A 59 -8.99 1.21 4.04
CA ILE A 59 -10.44 1.40 4.03
C ILE A 59 -10.78 2.59 4.94
N ARG A 60 -10.89 3.77 4.33
CA ARG A 60 -11.15 5.01 5.04
C ARG A 60 -12.59 5.45 4.85
N GLY A 61 -13.43 5.27 5.87
CA GLY A 61 -14.84 5.70 5.83
C GLY A 61 -15.65 5.08 4.69
N GLY A 62 -15.31 3.86 4.27
CA GLY A 62 -15.93 3.15 3.16
C GLY A 62 -15.28 3.38 1.78
N GLU A 63 -14.30 4.29 1.70
CA GLU A 63 -13.52 4.52 0.49
C GLU A 63 -12.29 3.61 0.46
N ASN A 64 -12.06 2.95 -0.67
CA ASN A 64 -10.89 2.12 -0.90
C ASN A 64 -9.75 2.99 -1.43
N ILE A 65 -8.65 3.06 -0.68
CA ILE A 65 -7.45 3.82 -1.04
C ILE A 65 -6.33 2.83 -1.31
N TYR A 66 -5.71 2.97 -2.47
CA TYR A 66 -4.58 2.14 -2.88
C TYR A 66 -3.27 2.87 -2.56
N PRO A 67 -2.46 2.38 -1.61
CA PRO A 67 -1.21 3.03 -1.19
C PRO A 67 -0.30 3.40 -2.35
N ARG A 68 -0.16 2.50 -3.32
CA ARG A 68 0.70 2.67 -4.49
C ARG A 68 0.39 3.93 -5.30
N GLU A 69 -0.89 4.28 -5.44
CA GLU A 69 -1.30 5.50 -6.17
C GLU A 69 -0.73 6.76 -5.52
N ILE A 70 -0.76 6.81 -4.17
CA ILE A 70 -0.23 7.94 -3.42
C ILE A 70 1.31 7.93 -3.44
N GLU A 71 1.92 6.74 -3.32
CA GLU A 71 3.38 6.56 -3.39
C GLU A 71 3.91 7.04 -4.76
N GLU A 72 3.34 6.55 -5.86
CA GLU A 72 3.71 6.94 -7.22
C GLU A 72 3.51 8.44 -7.46
N PHE A 73 2.42 9.01 -6.93
CA PHE A 73 2.20 10.45 -7.01
C PHE A 73 3.29 11.24 -6.25
N LEU A 74 3.60 10.85 -5.02
CA LEU A 74 4.62 11.52 -4.21
C LEU A 74 6.01 11.46 -4.87
N LEU A 75 6.35 10.36 -5.54
CA LEU A 75 7.60 10.20 -6.28
C LEU A 75 7.74 11.15 -7.48
N THR A 76 6.66 11.79 -7.93
CA THR A 76 6.75 12.86 -8.95
C THR A 76 7.36 14.14 -8.41
N HIS A 77 7.41 14.31 -7.07
CA HIS A 77 8.00 15.49 -6.47
C HIS A 77 9.54 15.44 -6.53
N PRO A 78 10.24 16.51 -7.01
CA PRO A 78 11.68 16.48 -7.27
C PRO A 78 12.54 16.22 -6.02
N LYS A 79 12.07 16.57 -4.83
CA LYS A 79 12.79 16.40 -3.55
C LYS A 79 12.56 15.04 -2.88
N ILE A 80 11.55 14.29 -3.29
CA ILE A 80 11.22 13.00 -2.67
C ILE A 80 12.02 11.90 -3.35
N GLN A 81 12.67 11.07 -2.55
CA GLN A 81 13.41 9.90 -2.99
C GLN A 81 12.55 8.65 -2.99
N ASP A 82 11.78 8.46 -1.89
CA ASP A 82 10.90 7.30 -1.73
C ASP A 82 9.77 7.63 -0.76
N ALA A 83 8.66 6.89 -0.85
CA ALA A 83 7.50 7.05 -0.02
C ALA A 83 6.87 5.69 0.30
N ALA A 84 6.40 5.52 1.54
CA ALA A 84 5.68 4.33 1.97
C ALA A 84 4.37 4.75 2.63
N VAL A 85 3.25 4.30 2.07
CA VAL A 85 1.90 4.63 2.54
C VAL A 85 1.27 3.43 3.21
N VAL A 86 0.68 3.66 4.39
CA VAL A 86 -0.01 2.65 5.20
C VAL A 86 -1.30 3.22 5.79
N GLY A 87 -2.25 2.33 6.08
CA GLY A 87 -3.39 2.66 6.91
C GLY A 87 -3.01 2.54 8.39
N VAL A 88 -3.44 3.50 9.21
CA VAL A 88 -3.34 3.44 10.67
C VAL A 88 -4.74 3.53 11.26
N ALA A 89 -4.95 2.99 12.46
CA ALA A 89 -6.27 2.97 13.11
C ALA A 89 -6.83 4.38 13.33
N ASP A 90 -8.12 4.57 13.06
CA ASP A 90 -8.85 5.81 13.32
C ASP A 90 -10.27 5.49 13.82
N GLU A 91 -10.67 6.09 14.95
CA GLU A 91 -11.98 5.85 15.60
C GLU A 91 -13.17 6.21 14.70
N LYS A 92 -13.03 7.23 13.86
CA LYS A 92 -14.13 7.75 13.04
C LYS A 92 -14.23 7.05 11.69
N PHE A 93 -13.11 6.82 11.04
CA PHE A 93 -13.07 6.34 9.67
C PHE A 93 -12.62 4.88 9.53
N GLY A 94 -12.32 4.21 10.66
CA GLY A 94 -11.73 2.87 10.68
C GLY A 94 -10.22 2.92 10.44
N GLU A 95 -9.81 3.50 9.33
CA GLU A 95 -8.40 3.78 9.03
C GLU A 95 -8.20 5.21 8.53
N GLU A 96 -6.99 5.73 8.73
CA GLU A 96 -6.50 6.97 8.17
C GLU A 96 -5.19 6.75 7.41
N VAL A 97 -4.96 7.62 6.41
CA VAL A 97 -3.76 7.55 5.58
C VAL A 97 -2.57 8.11 6.33
N CYS A 98 -1.54 7.29 6.48
CA CYS A 98 -0.22 7.67 6.97
C CYS A 98 0.82 7.48 5.86
N VAL A 99 1.75 8.42 5.73
CA VAL A 99 2.89 8.31 4.81
C VAL A 99 4.21 8.58 5.54
N TRP A 100 5.16 7.71 5.31
CA TRP A 100 6.56 7.97 5.61
C TRP A 100 7.26 8.37 4.30
N VAL A 101 8.01 9.47 4.34
CA VAL A 101 8.68 10.04 3.18
C VAL A 101 10.18 10.09 3.43
N GLN A 102 10.96 9.60 2.49
CA GLN A 102 12.40 9.76 2.44
C GLN A 102 12.74 10.85 1.42
N LEU A 103 13.47 11.87 1.85
CA LEU A 103 13.91 12.94 0.98
C LEU A 103 15.26 12.59 0.32
N LYS A 104 15.52 13.19 -0.83
CA LYS A 104 16.83 13.11 -1.48
C LYS A 104 17.90 13.78 -0.63
N GLU A 105 19.16 13.43 -0.90
CA GLU A 105 20.29 13.98 -0.17
C GLU A 105 20.34 15.53 -0.30
N ASN A 106 20.54 16.18 0.84
CA ASN A 106 20.57 17.65 0.98
C ASN A 106 19.24 18.37 0.66
N GLU A 107 18.12 17.65 0.56
CA GLU A 107 16.80 18.26 0.43
C GLU A 107 16.10 18.35 1.78
N GLU A 108 15.32 19.41 1.95
CA GLU A 108 14.47 19.64 3.10
C GLU A 108 13.04 19.88 2.64
N MET A 109 12.08 19.35 3.38
CA MET A 109 10.65 19.51 3.13
C MET A 109 9.88 19.28 4.42
N SER A 110 8.95 20.18 4.76
CA SER A 110 8.10 20.01 5.94
C SER A 110 6.90 19.11 5.64
N GLU A 111 6.25 18.61 6.68
CA GLU A 111 4.99 17.86 6.54
C GLU A 111 3.90 18.69 5.88
N GLU A 112 3.84 20.01 6.19
CA GLU A 112 2.88 20.95 5.61
C GLU A 112 3.07 21.10 4.11
N GLU A 113 4.32 21.16 3.64
CA GLU A 113 4.64 21.24 2.20
C GLU A 113 4.25 19.96 1.47
N ILE A 114 4.53 18.78 2.06
CA ILE A 114 4.11 17.49 1.51
C ILE A 114 2.57 17.42 1.45
N ARG A 115 1.89 17.82 2.53
CA ARG A 115 0.43 17.84 2.59
C ARG A 115 -0.19 18.81 1.59
N ALA A 116 0.39 19.99 1.42
CA ALA A 116 -0.05 20.96 0.43
C ALA A 116 0.07 20.41 -0.98
N PHE A 117 1.21 19.79 -1.31
CA PHE A 117 1.44 19.13 -2.59
C PHE A 117 0.39 18.05 -2.88
N CYS A 118 0.03 17.24 -1.89
CA CYS A 118 -1.05 16.25 -2.03
C CYS A 118 -2.42 16.92 -2.26
N LYS A 119 -2.78 17.95 -1.48
CA LYS A 119 -4.09 18.61 -1.55
C LYS A 119 -4.41 19.20 -2.92
N GLU A 120 -3.41 19.66 -3.63
CA GLU A 120 -3.57 20.28 -4.95
C GLU A 120 -3.82 19.29 -6.08
N HIS A 121 -3.47 18.00 -5.88
CA HIS A 121 -3.37 17.05 -6.99
C HIS A 121 -4.14 15.76 -6.81
N ILE A 122 -4.42 15.33 -5.59
CA ILE A 122 -5.14 14.08 -5.34
C ILE A 122 -6.46 14.32 -4.60
N ALA A 123 -7.37 13.34 -4.65
CA ALA A 123 -8.66 13.42 -3.99
C ALA A 123 -8.49 13.65 -2.47
N TYR A 124 -9.36 14.46 -1.88
CA TYR A 124 -9.25 14.90 -0.48
C TYR A 124 -9.15 13.74 0.52
N PHE A 125 -9.84 12.62 0.26
CA PHE A 125 -9.84 11.45 1.14
C PHE A 125 -8.54 10.62 1.05
N LYS A 126 -7.72 10.86 0.00
CA LYS A 126 -6.39 10.24 -0.19
C LYS A 126 -5.26 11.08 0.41
N VAL A 127 -5.53 12.33 0.77
CA VAL A 127 -4.51 13.22 1.36
C VAL A 127 -4.07 12.65 2.71
N PRO A 128 -2.76 12.39 2.93
CA PRO A 128 -2.28 11.83 4.19
C PRO A 128 -2.60 12.75 5.38
N ARG A 129 -3.20 12.14 6.42
CA ARG A 129 -3.41 12.81 7.70
C ARG A 129 -2.12 12.85 8.50
N TYR A 130 -1.39 11.74 8.51
CA TYR A 130 -0.13 11.60 9.21
C TYR A 130 1.01 11.53 8.20
N ILE A 131 2.03 12.35 8.41
CA ILE A 131 3.20 12.44 7.53
C ILE A 131 4.44 12.41 8.41
N GLN A 132 5.40 11.57 8.07
CA GLN A 132 6.69 11.52 8.75
C GLN A 132 7.81 11.58 7.72
N VAL A 133 8.76 12.50 7.93
CA VAL A 133 9.99 12.55 7.14
C VAL A 133 11.04 11.71 7.86
N VAL A 134 11.52 10.67 7.19
CA VAL A 134 12.44 9.68 7.76
C VAL A 134 13.73 9.58 6.94
N LYS A 135 14.80 9.13 7.58
CA LYS A 135 16.08 8.89 6.90
C LYS A 135 16.09 7.55 6.16
N GLU A 136 15.41 6.56 6.70
CA GLU A 136 15.33 5.21 6.14
C GLU A 136 14.04 4.51 6.57
N PHE A 137 13.58 3.56 5.77
CA PHE A 137 12.45 2.70 6.11
C PHE A 137 12.91 1.43 6.83
N PRO A 138 12.05 0.80 7.65
CA PRO A 138 12.29 -0.56 8.09
C PRO A 138 12.24 -1.50 6.89
N MET A 139 13.35 -2.21 6.64
CA MET A 139 13.52 -3.07 5.48
C MET A 139 13.65 -4.53 5.88
N THR A 140 13.21 -5.44 5.00
CA THR A 140 13.57 -6.86 5.09
C THR A 140 15.03 -7.06 4.67
N VAL A 141 15.60 -8.23 5.01
CA VAL A 141 16.95 -8.64 4.52
C VAL A 141 17.03 -8.65 2.99
N THR A 142 15.89 -8.79 2.30
CA THR A 142 15.80 -8.81 0.82
C THR A 142 15.57 -7.44 0.21
N GLY A 143 15.59 -6.36 1.02
CA GLY A 143 15.44 -4.97 0.55
C GLY A 143 14.00 -4.55 0.27
N LYS A 144 12.99 -5.19 0.87
CA LYS A 144 11.59 -4.76 0.76
C LYS A 144 11.18 -3.96 1.99
N VAL A 145 10.45 -2.86 1.77
CA VAL A 145 9.86 -2.05 2.85
C VAL A 145 8.86 -2.88 3.66
N GLN A 146 9.03 -2.87 4.98
CA GLN A 146 8.15 -3.55 5.93
C GLN A 146 6.99 -2.64 6.34
N LYS A 147 5.96 -2.51 5.49
CA LYS A 147 4.79 -1.65 5.74
C LYS A 147 4.11 -1.95 7.09
N PHE A 148 4.02 -3.21 7.48
CA PHE A 148 3.45 -3.58 8.78
C PHE A 148 4.21 -2.96 9.96
N ARG A 149 5.55 -2.86 9.86
CA ARG A 149 6.38 -2.21 10.88
C ARG A 149 6.18 -0.70 10.91
N ILE A 150 6.02 -0.06 9.74
CA ILE A 150 5.68 1.36 9.64
C ILE A 150 4.36 1.62 10.37
N ARG A 151 3.33 0.79 10.11
CA ARG A 151 2.04 0.87 10.78
C ARG A 151 2.19 0.73 12.30
N GLU A 152 2.81 -0.33 12.79
CA GLU A 152 3.04 -0.58 14.23
C GLU A 152 3.76 0.59 14.93
N LEU A 153 4.82 1.10 14.31
CA LEU A 153 5.61 2.21 14.87
C LEU A 153 4.79 3.49 14.94
N THR A 154 4.05 3.81 13.87
CA THR A 154 3.20 4.99 13.81
C THR A 154 2.04 4.91 14.81
N GLU A 155 1.33 3.78 14.89
CA GLU A 155 0.21 3.59 15.82
C GLU A 155 0.68 3.70 17.28
N LYS A 156 1.85 3.15 17.60
CA LYS A 156 2.47 3.27 18.93
C LYS A 156 2.85 4.72 19.26
N GLU A 157 3.45 5.44 18.32
CA GLU A 157 3.87 6.84 18.49
C GLU A 157 2.68 7.77 18.69
N LEU A 158 1.61 7.55 17.93
CA LEU A 158 0.39 8.35 17.98
C LEU A 158 -0.58 7.91 19.10
N GLY A 159 -0.30 6.79 19.78
CA GLY A 159 -1.20 6.25 20.81
C GLY A 159 -2.52 5.74 20.27
N LEU A 160 -2.51 5.18 19.05
CA LEU A 160 -3.70 4.65 18.35
C LEU A 160 -3.88 3.14 18.54
N ALA A 161 -2.93 2.47 19.20
CA ALA A 161 -2.94 1.02 19.44
C ALA A 161 -3.55 0.69 20.81
#